data_545e4c210b92dd4777bb65b1f3d2a67e
#
_entry.id   545e4c210b92dd4777bb65b1f3d2a67e
#
_cell.length_a   1.000
_cell.length_b   1.000
_cell.length_c   1.000
_cell.angle_alpha   90.00
_cell.angle_beta   90.00
_cell.angle_gamma   90.00
#
_symmetry.space_group_name_H-M   'P 1'
#
loop_
_entity.id
_entity.type
_entity.pdbx_description
1 polymer ?
#
loop_
_entity_poly.entity_id
_entity_poly.type
_entity_poly.pdbx_seq_one_letter_code
_entity_poly.pdbx_strand_id
1 'polypeptide(L)'
;FHTGQVWLKPGDRVALLGANGSGKSSLLRLCWQAIQAQDERPDLRYHKAANIGYYDQSLQQLADAADLSDALYPFAVQNEAARSQVARRQALIAAGFPYARHGQTVATLSGGERARLLFLGLSLASYHLLLLDEPSNHLDMQGKAELGQALRGFECGCLLGSHDRDLIETACNRFWVVADGRLEEWLDAASAYARLSVEDGQAPVPVARMESAPLAPAQTDVDQQLERLCELEQLLAEDLARKPRHQKRASQQAWLVELAQLNQSLGITS
;
A
#
# COMPACT_ATOMS: atom_id res chain seq x y z
N PHE A 1 -20.53 -6.75 -6.29
CA PHE A 1 -19.49 -7.79 -6.27
C PHE A 1 -19.82 -8.81 -5.21
N HIS A 2 -19.74 -10.10 -5.55
CA HIS A 2 -19.74 -11.19 -4.58
C HIS A 2 -18.29 -11.58 -4.32
N THR A 3 -17.82 -11.40 -3.09
CA THR A 3 -16.45 -11.73 -2.72
C THR A 3 -16.41 -12.50 -1.41
N GLY A 4 -15.36 -13.31 -1.22
CA GLY A 4 -14.91 -13.62 0.14
C GLY A 4 -14.44 -12.34 0.85
N GLN A 5 -14.12 -12.41 2.12
CA GLN A 5 -13.54 -11.27 2.82
C GLN A 5 -12.11 -11.04 2.33
N VAL A 6 -11.82 -9.85 1.82
CA VAL A 6 -10.48 -9.39 1.48
C VAL A 6 -10.08 -8.26 2.40
N TRP A 7 -8.83 -8.20 2.80
CA TRP A 7 -8.32 -7.26 3.77
C TRP A 7 -7.15 -6.47 3.20
N LEU A 8 -7.10 -5.19 3.54
CA LEU A 8 -6.02 -4.28 3.18
C LEU A 8 -5.39 -3.76 4.46
N LYS A 9 -4.08 -3.95 4.61
CA LYS A 9 -3.29 -3.55 5.79
C LYS A 9 -2.27 -2.46 5.39
N PRO A 10 -1.74 -1.69 6.34
CA PRO A 10 -0.58 -0.84 6.07
C PRO A 10 0.57 -1.66 5.46
N GLY A 11 1.22 -1.12 4.43
CA GLY A 11 2.26 -1.80 3.68
C GLY A 11 1.79 -2.76 2.57
N ASP A 12 0.51 -3.15 2.53
CA ASP A 12 -0.04 -3.90 1.40
C ASP A 12 -0.11 -3.00 0.16
N ARG A 13 0.40 -3.48 -0.96
CA ARG A 13 0.27 -2.84 -2.26
C ARG A 13 -0.48 -3.78 -3.19
N VAL A 14 -1.78 -3.57 -3.28
CA VAL A 14 -2.70 -4.44 -4.00
C VAL A 14 -2.95 -3.90 -5.39
N ALA A 15 -2.68 -4.70 -6.43
CA ALA A 15 -3.14 -4.43 -7.77
C ALA A 15 -4.59 -4.87 -7.94
N LEU A 16 -5.44 -3.98 -8.42
CA LEU A 16 -6.82 -4.27 -8.81
C LEU A 16 -6.87 -4.48 -10.32
N LEU A 17 -6.95 -5.73 -10.74
CA LEU A 17 -6.91 -6.19 -12.13
C LEU A 17 -8.31 -6.51 -12.65
N GLY A 18 -8.51 -6.44 -13.94
CA GLY A 18 -9.77 -6.80 -14.59
C GLY A 18 -9.89 -6.17 -15.97
N ALA A 19 -10.75 -6.70 -16.81
CA ALA A 19 -11.03 -6.16 -18.14
C ALA A 19 -11.52 -4.70 -18.09
N ASN A 20 -11.48 -3.99 -19.23
CA ASN A 20 -12.10 -2.68 -19.33
C ASN A 20 -13.60 -2.78 -19.05
N GLY A 21 -14.11 -1.89 -18.21
CA GLY A 21 -15.54 -1.93 -17.81
C GLY A 21 -15.89 -2.96 -16.73
N SER A 22 -14.92 -3.72 -16.18
CA SER A 22 -15.17 -4.70 -15.10
C SER A 22 -15.60 -4.06 -13.77
N GLY A 23 -15.47 -2.73 -13.63
CA GLY A 23 -15.90 -1.99 -12.45
C GLY A 23 -14.78 -1.59 -11.49
N LYS A 24 -13.49 -1.67 -11.87
CA LYS A 24 -12.34 -1.25 -11.04
C LYS A 24 -12.48 0.17 -10.50
N SER A 25 -12.62 1.15 -11.40
CA SER A 25 -12.80 2.56 -11.03
C SER A 25 -14.08 2.80 -10.22
N SER A 26 -15.16 2.06 -10.53
CA SER A 26 -16.41 2.12 -9.75
C SER A 26 -16.21 1.62 -8.33
N LEU A 27 -15.44 0.54 -8.14
CA LEU A 27 -15.12 -0.01 -6.82
C LEU A 27 -14.26 0.98 -6.00
N LEU A 28 -13.19 1.53 -6.60
CA LEU A 28 -12.32 2.51 -5.95
C LEU A 28 -13.11 3.76 -5.53
N ARG A 29 -13.94 4.28 -6.44
CA ARG A 29 -14.79 5.45 -6.18
C ARG A 29 -15.84 5.17 -5.11
N LEU A 30 -16.46 4.00 -5.12
CA LEU A 30 -17.43 3.59 -4.11
C LEU A 30 -16.77 3.51 -2.72
N CYS A 31 -15.59 2.89 -2.61
CA CYS A 31 -14.82 2.85 -1.37
C CYS A 31 -14.50 4.26 -0.88
N TRP A 32 -14.02 5.13 -1.77
CA TRP A 32 -13.72 6.52 -1.45
C TRP A 32 -14.95 7.28 -0.94
N GLN A 33 -16.06 7.22 -1.67
CA GLN A 33 -17.30 7.93 -1.32
C GLN A 33 -17.89 7.44 0.01
N ALA A 34 -17.92 6.13 0.24
CA ALA A 34 -18.41 5.55 1.50
C ALA A 34 -17.59 6.01 2.70
N ILE A 35 -16.26 6.05 2.56
CA ILE A 35 -15.35 6.49 3.63
C ILE A 35 -15.51 7.99 3.91
N GLN A 36 -15.58 8.83 2.85
CA GLN A 36 -15.81 10.27 3.00
C GLN A 36 -17.14 10.61 3.65
N ALA A 37 -18.19 9.88 3.27
CA ALA A 37 -19.52 10.03 3.86
C ALA A 37 -19.66 9.39 5.25
N GLN A 38 -18.63 8.66 5.72
CA GLN A 38 -18.70 7.82 6.93
C GLN A 38 -19.89 6.85 6.91
N ASP A 39 -20.20 6.35 5.71
CA ASP A 39 -21.33 5.46 5.47
C ASP A 39 -21.00 4.04 5.99
N GLU A 40 -21.81 3.56 6.93
CA GLU A 40 -21.65 2.20 7.50
C GLU A 40 -22.32 1.19 6.56
N ARG A 41 -21.50 0.48 5.80
CA ARG A 41 -21.94 -0.53 4.85
C ARG A 41 -21.57 -1.93 5.33
N PRO A 42 -22.42 -2.93 5.17
CA PRO A 42 -22.13 -4.30 5.58
C PRO A 42 -21.00 -4.93 4.76
N ASP A 43 -20.81 -4.44 3.53
CA ASP A 43 -19.82 -4.93 2.56
C ASP A 43 -18.48 -4.18 2.59
N LEU A 44 -18.38 -3.08 3.37
CA LEU A 44 -17.15 -2.29 3.49
C LEU A 44 -16.89 -1.91 4.95
N ARG A 45 -15.79 -2.41 5.51
CA ARG A 45 -15.34 -2.08 6.87
C ARG A 45 -14.02 -1.34 6.82
N TYR A 46 -13.93 -0.25 7.53
CA TYR A 46 -12.71 0.56 7.65
C TYR A 46 -12.59 1.16 9.05
N HIS A 47 -11.37 1.48 9.43
CA HIS A 47 -11.13 2.16 10.71
C HIS A 47 -11.53 3.64 10.59
N LYS A 48 -12.40 4.14 11.48
CA LYS A 48 -12.97 5.51 11.40
C LYS A 48 -11.91 6.63 11.43
N ALA A 49 -10.75 6.38 12.04
CA ALA A 49 -9.63 7.32 12.08
C ALA A 49 -8.65 7.13 10.91
N ALA A 50 -8.95 6.26 9.94
CA ALA A 50 -8.07 6.07 8.79
C ALA A 50 -8.10 7.30 7.88
N ASN A 51 -6.93 7.88 7.63
CA ASN A 51 -6.76 8.92 6.62
C ASN A 51 -6.51 8.25 5.27
N ILE A 52 -7.39 8.50 4.30
CA ILE A 52 -7.35 7.81 3.00
C ILE A 52 -7.22 8.84 1.89
N GLY A 53 -6.23 8.66 1.03
CA GLY A 53 -6.04 9.45 -0.18
C GLY A 53 -6.68 8.77 -1.40
N TYR A 54 -7.17 9.55 -2.34
CA TYR A 54 -7.69 9.07 -3.61
C TYR A 54 -7.03 9.83 -4.76
N TYR A 55 -6.49 9.09 -5.71
CA TYR A 55 -6.02 9.61 -6.97
C TYR A 55 -7.06 9.29 -8.05
N ASP A 56 -7.74 10.31 -8.53
CA ASP A 56 -8.71 10.20 -9.61
C ASP A 56 -8.03 10.41 -10.97
N GLN A 57 -8.39 9.60 -11.91
CA GLN A 57 -7.94 9.71 -13.32
C GLN A 57 -8.17 11.11 -13.92
N SER A 58 -9.19 11.85 -13.44
CA SER A 58 -9.49 13.22 -13.90
C SER A 58 -8.57 14.29 -13.34
N LEU A 59 -7.71 13.98 -12.35
CA LEU A 59 -6.79 14.91 -11.67
C LEU A 59 -7.48 16.16 -11.06
N GLN A 60 -8.76 16.04 -10.67
CA GLN A 60 -9.56 17.16 -10.16
C GLN A 60 -9.23 17.56 -8.71
N GLN A 61 -8.36 16.80 -8.02
CA GLN A 61 -7.95 17.09 -6.66
C GLN A 61 -7.04 18.33 -6.54
N LEU A 62 -6.46 18.78 -7.65
CA LEU A 62 -5.67 20.00 -7.71
C LEU A 62 -6.52 21.17 -8.17
N ALA A 63 -6.52 22.26 -7.41
CA ALA A 63 -7.24 23.48 -7.77
C ALA A 63 -6.55 24.18 -8.95
N ASP A 64 -7.22 24.29 -10.10
CA ASP A 64 -6.69 24.83 -11.34
C ASP A 64 -6.15 26.27 -11.21
N ALA A 65 -6.80 27.09 -10.39
CA ALA A 65 -6.44 28.50 -10.18
C ALA A 65 -5.32 28.72 -9.16
N ALA A 66 -4.97 27.71 -8.37
CA ALA A 66 -3.92 27.81 -7.36
C ALA A 66 -2.52 27.83 -8.01
N ASP A 67 -1.55 28.51 -7.38
CA ASP A 67 -0.14 28.30 -7.69
C ASP A 67 0.32 26.91 -7.21
N LEU A 68 1.51 26.45 -7.68
CA LEU A 68 1.97 25.10 -7.41
C LEU A 68 2.14 24.81 -5.90
N SER A 69 2.62 25.81 -5.14
CA SER A 69 2.83 25.67 -3.69
C SER A 69 1.51 25.61 -2.93
N ASP A 70 0.55 26.44 -3.33
CA ASP A 70 -0.76 26.52 -2.68
C ASP A 70 -1.64 25.32 -3.05
N ALA A 71 -1.50 24.77 -4.26
CA ALA A 71 -2.16 23.54 -4.67
C ALA A 71 -1.76 22.32 -3.81
N LEU A 72 -0.56 22.32 -3.23
CA LEU A 72 -0.08 21.28 -2.32
C LEU A 72 -0.56 21.46 -0.88
N TYR A 73 -1.05 22.63 -0.50
CA TYR A 73 -1.42 22.94 0.88
C TYR A 73 -2.50 21.98 1.45
N PRO A 74 -3.57 21.63 0.73
CA PRO A 74 -4.60 20.72 1.25
C PRO A 74 -4.04 19.35 1.64
N PHE A 75 -3.02 18.86 0.95
CA PHE A 75 -2.36 17.58 1.25
C PHE A 75 -1.44 17.68 2.47
N ALA A 76 -0.83 18.83 2.66
CA ALA A 76 0.16 19.08 3.71
C ALA A 76 -0.45 19.45 5.07
N VAL A 77 -1.76 19.71 5.16
CA VAL A 77 -2.42 20.21 6.38
C VAL A 77 -2.22 19.30 7.59
N GLN A 78 -2.26 17.99 7.38
CA GLN A 78 -2.12 16.99 8.44
C GLN A 78 -0.66 16.60 8.73
N ASN A 79 0.29 17.07 7.92
CA ASN A 79 1.71 16.79 8.08
C ASN A 79 2.43 18.09 8.50
N GLU A 80 2.83 18.15 9.75
CA GLU A 80 3.44 19.37 10.34
C GLU A 80 4.72 19.78 9.61
N ALA A 81 5.54 18.82 9.19
CA ALA A 81 6.77 19.08 8.44
C ALA A 81 6.52 19.67 7.05
N ALA A 82 5.45 19.25 6.37
CA ALA A 82 5.09 19.69 5.02
C ALA A 82 4.21 20.97 5.01
N ARG A 83 3.63 21.35 6.17
CA ARG A 83 2.69 22.49 6.28
C ARG A 83 3.33 23.83 5.90
N SER A 84 4.63 24.02 6.15
CA SER A 84 5.30 25.27 5.84
C SER A 84 5.44 25.48 4.32
N GLN A 85 5.32 26.74 3.87
CA GLN A 85 5.53 27.08 2.45
C GLN A 85 6.95 26.75 1.98
N VAL A 86 7.93 26.89 2.86
CA VAL A 86 9.33 26.56 2.56
C VAL A 86 9.48 25.07 2.26
N ALA A 87 8.89 24.20 3.08
CA ALA A 87 8.94 22.76 2.86
C ALA A 87 8.25 22.34 1.55
N ARG A 88 7.07 22.91 1.25
CA ARG A 88 6.39 22.64 -0.03
C ARG A 88 7.21 23.10 -1.23
N ARG A 89 7.87 24.27 -1.16
CA ARG A 89 8.75 24.74 -2.24
C ARG A 89 9.97 23.86 -2.43
N GLN A 90 10.58 23.37 -1.36
CA GLN A 90 11.68 22.40 -1.43
C GLN A 90 11.22 21.09 -2.07
N ALA A 91 10.05 20.58 -1.68
CA ALA A 91 9.45 19.40 -2.28
C ALA A 91 9.15 19.57 -3.78
N LEU A 92 8.67 20.76 -4.20
CA LEU A 92 8.47 21.10 -5.62
C LEU A 92 9.79 21.05 -6.40
N ILE A 93 10.87 21.62 -5.85
CA ILE A 93 12.19 21.57 -6.50
C ILE A 93 12.66 20.12 -6.65
N ALA A 94 12.55 19.31 -5.60
CA ALA A 94 12.91 17.90 -5.63
C ALA A 94 12.09 17.10 -6.64
N ALA A 95 10.82 17.47 -6.87
CA ALA A 95 9.94 16.86 -7.86
C ALA A 95 10.13 17.41 -9.29
N GLY A 96 11.17 18.23 -9.52
CA GLY A 96 11.51 18.75 -10.86
C GLY A 96 10.73 20.00 -11.28
N PHE A 97 10.13 20.73 -10.34
CA PHE A 97 9.53 22.06 -10.59
C PHE A 97 10.49 23.17 -10.15
N PRO A 98 11.23 23.82 -11.08
CA PRO A 98 12.16 24.89 -10.73
C PRO A 98 11.46 26.05 -10.03
N TYR A 99 12.17 26.73 -9.11
CA TYR A 99 11.60 27.82 -8.32
C TYR A 99 10.92 28.92 -9.17
N ALA A 100 11.48 29.22 -10.33
CA ALA A 100 10.91 30.23 -11.24
C ALA A 100 9.49 29.86 -11.75
N ARG A 101 9.10 28.59 -11.66
CA ARG A 101 7.78 28.09 -12.10
C ARG A 101 6.76 28.00 -10.97
N HIS A 102 7.15 28.20 -9.71
CA HIS A 102 6.24 27.98 -8.57
C HIS A 102 5.03 28.92 -8.55
N GLY A 103 5.14 30.11 -9.16
CA GLY A 103 4.02 31.05 -9.33
C GLY A 103 3.10 30.74 -10.51
N GLN A 104 3.35 29.68 -11.27
CA GLN A 104 2.43 29.24 -12.34
C GLN A 104 1.17 28.64 -11.73
N THR A 105 0.05 28.80 -12.41
CA THR A 105 -1.20 28.12 -12.03
C THR A 105 -1.19 26.67 -12.48
N VAL A 106 -1.83 25.79 -11.71
CA VAL A 106 -1.99 24.35 -12.04
C VAL A 106 -2.59 24.15 -13.43
N ALA A 107 -3.51 25.02 -13.86
CA ALA A 107 -4.13 24.96 -15.18
C ALA A 107 -3.13 25.04 -16.35
N THR A 108 -1.93 25.63 -16.14
CA THR A 108 -0.89 25.77 -17.18
C THR A 108 0.01 24.55 -17.32
N LEU A 109 -0.12 23.57 -16.43
CA LEU A 109 0.68 22.35 -16.45
C LEU A 109 0.21 21.37 -17.53
N SER A 110 1.16 20.65 -18.13
CA SER A 110 0.84 19.47 -18.93
C SER A 110 0.20 18.37 -18.08
N GLY A 111 -0.47 17.40 -18.72
CA GLY A 111 -1.08 16.27 -18.01
C GLY A 111 -0.07 15.51 -17.13
N GLY A 112 1.14 15.25 -17.64
CA GLY A 112 2.21 14.59 -16.88
C GLY A 112 2.74 15.43 -15.71
N GLU A 113 2.92 16.75 -15.92
CA GLU A 113 3.32 17.64 -14.81
C GLU A 113 2.23 17.72 -13.74
N ARG A 114 0.96 17.76 -14.14
CA ARG A 114 -0.17 17.78 -13.21
C ARG A 114 -0.25 16.48 -12.41
N ALA A 115 -0.06 15.33 -13.04
CA ALA A 115 0.02 14.04 -12.38
C ALA A 115 1.19 14.01 -11.36
N ARG A 116 2.39 14.46 -11.76
CA ARG A 116 3.56 14.55 -10.88
C ARG A 116 3.31 15.47 -9.68
N LEU A 117 2.66 16.61 -9.88
CA LEU A 117 2.28 17.52 -8.80
C LEU A 117 1.30 16.88 -7.81
N LEU A 118 0.30 16.13 -8.32
CA LEU A 118 -0.66 15.42 -7.48
C LEU A 118 0.02 14.32 -6.68
N PHE A 119 0.92 13.54 -7.30
CA PHE A 119 1.70 12.53 -6.57
C PHE A 119 2.56 13.14 -5.47
N LEU A 120 3.19 14.29 -5.75
CA LEU A 120 3.91 15.04 -4.72
C LEU A 120 2.97 15.39 -3.57
N GLY A 121 1.77 15.90 -3.85
CA GLY A 121 0.76 16.18 -2.84
C GLY A 121 0.42 14.94 -2.00
N LEU A 122 0.13 13.82 -2.65
CA LEU A 122 -0.17 12.57 -1.97
C LEU A 122 0.99 12.07 -1.09
N SER A 123 2.23 12.27 -1.52
CA SER A 123 3.42 11.90 -0.73
C SER A 123 3.67 12.81 0.48
N LEU A 124 3.23 14.07 0.41
CA LEU A 124 3.33 15.00 1.53
C LEU A 124 2.29 14.74 2.62
N ALA A 125 1.19 14.07 2.29
CA ALA A 125 0.15 13.74 3.24
C ALA A 125 0.48 12.44 4.00
N SER A 126 0.05 12.37 5.25
CA SER A 126 0.19 11.17 6.09
C SER A 126 -1.02 10.27 5.90
N TYR A 127 -1.10 9.57 4.77
CA TYR A 127 -2.18 8.63 4.50
C TYR A 127 -1.90 7.25 5.11
N HIS A 128 -2.98 6.55 5.52
CA HIS A 128 -2.94 5.14 5.91
C HIS A 128 -3.23 4.22 4.73
N LEU A 129 -3.97 4.73 3.73
CA LEU A 129 -4.32 4.02 2.51
C LEU A 129 -4.40 5.00 1.33
N LEU A 130 -3.85 4.60 0.19
CA LEU A 130 -4.00 5.28 -1.10
C LEU A 130 -4.84 4.43 -2.05
N LEU A 131 -5.88 5.03 -2.61
CA LEU A 131 -6.66 4.49 -3.71
C LEU A 131 -6.21 5.20 -4.99
N LEU A 132 -5.67 4.45 -5.95
CA LEU A 132 -5.09 4.99 -7.17
C LEU A 132 -5.83 4.43 -8.39
N ASP A 133 -6.48 5.29 -9.16
CA ASP A 133 -7.25 4.92 -10.36
C ASP A 133 -6.50 5.36 -11.61
N GLU A 134 -5.90 4.39 -12.33
CA GLU A 134 -5.11 4.57 -13.55
C GLU A 134 -4.04 5.68 -13.48
N PRO A 135 -3.17 5.67 -12.46
CA PRO A 135 -2.26 6.79 -12.21
C PRO A 135 -1.17 6.96 -13.27
N SER A 136 -0.94 5.95 -14.09
CA SER A 136 0.10 5.97 -15.15
C SER A 136 -0.36 6.58 -16.48
N ASN A 137 -1.66 6.86 -16.67
CA ASN A 137 -2.22 7.26 -17.96
C ASN A 137 -1.66 8.58 -18.54
N HIS A 138 -1.17 9.49 -17.69
CA HIS A 138 -0.64 10.79 -18.09
C HIS A 138 0.89 10.88 -17.99
N LEU A 139 1.55 9.75 -17.71
CA LEU A 139 3.00 9.69 -17.51
C LEU A 139 3.69 9.09 -18.74
N ASP A 140 4.86 9.64 -19.05
CA ASP A 140 5.82 9.01 -19.96
C ASP A 140 6.51 7.80 -19.30
N MET A 141 7.35 7.09 -20.01
CA MET A 141 8.03 5.89 -19.50
C MET A 141 8.86 6.18 -18.25
N GLN A 142 9.54 7.33 -18.21
CA GLN A 142 10.34 7.73 -17.06
C GLN A 142 9.44 8.02 -15.84
N GLY A 143 8.35 8.77 -16.03
CA GLY A 143 7.38 9.07 -14.99
C GLY A 143 6.70 7.81 -14.42
N LYS A 144 6.44 6.80 -15.25
CA LYS A 144 5.91 5.50 -14.81
C LYS A 144 6.92 4.75 -13.92
N ALA A 145 8.19 4.74 -14.29
CA ALA A 145 9.25 4.12 -13.49
C ALA A 145 9.42 4.85 -12.14
N GLU A 146 9.43 6.18 -12.16
CA GLU A 146 9.49 7.01 -10.94
C GLU A 146 8.28 6.76 -10.02
N LEU A 147 7.07 6.65 -10.59
CA LEU A 147 5.86 6.29 -9.86
C LEU A 147 5.97 4.92 -9.19
N GLY A 148 6.42 3.90 -9.92
CA GLY A 148 6.60 2.55 -9.40
C GLY A 148 7.57 2.51 -8.21
N GLN A 149 8.68 3.26 -8.31
CA GLN A 149 9.65 3.38 -7.21
C GLN A 149 9.04 4.14 -6.00
N ALA A 150 8.33 5.24 -6.24
CA ALA A 150 7.69 6.01 -5.19
C ALA A 150 6.65 5.17 -4.42
N LEU A 151 5.82 4.39 -5.13
CA LEU A 151 4.83 3.51 -4.51
C LEU A 151 5.47 2.41 -3.64
N ARG A 152 6.65 1.92 -4.00
CA ARG A 152 7.42 1.00 -3.14
C ARG A 152 7.87 1.63 -1.83
N GLY A 153 8.19 2.92 -1.86
CA GLY A 153 8.66 3.66 -0.70
C GLY A 153 7.55 4.13 0.24
N PHE A 154 6.26 4.01 -0.14
CA PHE A 154 5.17 4.40 0.74
C PHE A 154 4.95 3.35 1.84
N GLU A 155 4.90 3.83 3.09
CA GLU A 155 4.59 3.00 4.27
C GLU A 155 3.10 2.71 4.40
N CYS A 156 2.24 3.48 3.71
CA CYS A 156 0.80 3.28 3.70
C CYS A 156 0.37 2.07 2.86
N GLY A 157 -0.84 1.58 3.08
CA GLY A 157 -1.48 0.64 2.17
C GLY A 157 -1.80 1.30 0.82
N CYS A 158 -1.81 0.52 -0.26
CA CYS A 158 -2.15 1.01 -1.59
C CYS A 158 -3.09 0.03 -2.31
N LEU A 159 -4.16 0.55 -2.92
CA LEU A 159 -5.00 -0.18 -3.86
C LEU A 159 -4.90 0.51 -5.23
N LEU A 160 -4.23 -0.15 -6.16
CA LEU A 160 -3.88 0.36 -7.48
C LEU A 160 -4.74 -0.30 -8.57
N GLY A 161 -5.67 0.45 -9.16
CA GLY A 161 -6.33 0.08 -10.41
C GLY A 161 -5.48 0.54 -11.58
N SER A 162 -4.91 -0.38 -12.34
CA SER A 162 -4.10 -0.07 -13.51
C SER A 162 -4.11 -1.20 -14.54
N HIS A 163 -3.81 -0.86 -15.79
CA HIS A 163 -3.55 -1.79 -16.88
C HIS A 163 -2.06 -1.89 -17.22
N ASP A 164 -1.23 -1.08 -16.58
CA ASP A 164 0.21 -1.02 -16.81
C ASP A 164 0.91 -2.15 -16.06
N ARG A 165 1.33 -3.20 -16.80
CA ARG A 165 1.96 -4.39 -16.22
C ARG A 165 3.27 -4.07 -15.50
N ASP A 166 4.10 -3.23 -16.08
CA ASP A 166 5.41 -2.88 -15.53
C ASP A 166 5.24 -2.15 -14.18
N LEU A 167 4.26 -1.23 -14.11
CA LEU A 167 3.91 -0.55 -12.87
C LEU A 167 3.39 -1.53 -11.82
N ILE A 168 2.49 -2.43 -12.18
CA ILE A 168 1.89 -3.42 -11.29
C ILE A 168 2.96 -4.37 -10.72
N GLU A 169 3.81 -4.94 -11.57
CA GLU A 169 4.87 -5.87 -11.17
C GLU A 169 5.96 -5.17 -10.34
N THR A 170 6.20 -3.87 -10.64
CA THR A 170 7.15 -3.07 -9.88
C THR A 170 6.63 -2.66 -8.51
N ALA A 171 5.37 -2.24 -8.40
CA ALA A 171 4.84 -1.59 -7.21
C ALA A 171 4.07 -2.53 -6.28
N CYS A 172 3.40 -3.57 -6.79
CA CYS A 172 2.43 -4.36 -6.04
C CYS A 172 3.01 -5.68 -5.52
N ASN A 173 2.49 -6.12 -4.37
CA ASN A 173 2.84 -7.40 -3.73
C ASN A 173 1.63 -8.31 -3.52
N ARG A 174 0.41 -7.87 -3.86
CA ARG A 174 -0.83 -8.64 -3.82
C ARG A 174 -1.69 -8.31 -5.03
N PHE A 175 -2.54 -9.23 -5.46
CA PHE A 175 -3.27 -9.10 -6.72
C PHE A 175 -4.74 -9.47 -6.50
N TRP A 176 -5.64 -8.54 -6.80
CA TRP A 176 -7.08 -8.77 -6.80
C TRP A 176 -7.60 -8.68 -8.22
N VAL A 177 -8.40 -9.67 -8.62
CA VAL A 177 -9.01 -9.74 -9.94
C VAL A 177 -10.51 -9.50 -9.83
N VAL A 178 -10.99 -8.54 -10.62
CA VAL A 178 -12.42 -8.27 -10.81
C VAL A 178 -12.85 -8.96 -12.10
N ALA A 179 -13.55 -10.07 -11.96
CA ALA A 179 -14.07 -10.86 -13.07
C ALA A 179 -15.45 -11.42 -12.72
N ASP A 180 -16.37 -11.49 -13.69
CA ASP A 180 -17.70 -12.06 -13.54
C ASP A 180 -18.50 -11.47 -12.35
N GLY A 181 -18.32 -10.19 -12.06
CA GLY A 181 -18.95 -9.52 -10.92
C GLY A 181 -18.43 -9.97 -9.56
N ARG A 182 -17.26 -10.62 -9.50
CA ARG A 182 -16.60 -11.10 -8.28
C ARG A 182 -15.25 -10.46 -8.12
N LEU A 183 -14.80 -10.36 -6.86
CA LEU A 183 -13.45 -9.96 -6.48
C LEU A 183 -12.72 -11.20 -5.93
N GLU A 184 -11.60 -11.53 -6.55
CA GLU A 184 -10.81 -12.73 -6.24
C GLU A 184 -9.38 -12.32 -5.91
N GLU A 185 -8.76 -12.91 -4.89
CA GLU A 185 -7.37 -12.66 -4.53
C GLU A 185 -6.45 -13.74 -5.10
N TRP A 186 -5.29 -13.32 -5.61
CA TRP A 186 -4.28 -14.15 -6.25
C TRP A 186 -2.90 -13.89 -5.67
N LEU A 187 -2.06 -14.93 -5.59
CA LEU A 187 -0.73 -14.88 -4.95
C LEU A 187 0.31 -14.13 -5.78
N ASP A 188 0.19 -14.20 -7.10
CA ASP A 188 1.17 -13.64 -8.03
C ASP A 188 0.50 -13.03 -9.27
N ALA A 189 1.24 -12.13 -9.93
CA ALA A 189 0.75 -11.42 -11.11
C ALA A 189 0.46 -12.36 -12.27
N ALA A 190 1.28 -13.40 -12.48
CA ALA A 190 1.14 -14.31 -13.61
C ALA A 190 -0.17 -15.10 -13.52
N SER A 191 -0.50 -15.65 -12.33
CA SER A 191 -1.76 -16.33 -12.06
C SER A 191 -2.96 -15.40 -12.21
N ALA A 192 -2.85 -14.16 -11.74
CA ALA A 192 -3.90 -13.15 -11.88
C ALA A 192 -4.15 -12.79 -13.36
N TYR A 193 -3.09 -12.62 -14.16
CA TYR A 193 -3.23 -12.39 -15.60
C TYR A 193 -3.75 -13.62 -16.34
N ALA A 194 -3.31 -14.83 -15.97
CA ALA A 194 -3.85 -16.06 -16.54
C ALA A 194 -5.35 -16.17 -16.31
N ARG A 195 -5.86 -15.81 -15.13
CA ARG A 195 -7.29 -15.76 -14.82
C ARG A 195 -8.07 -14.83 -15.76
N LEU A 196 -7.46 -13.69 -16.13
CA LEU A 196 -8.06 -12.72 -17.06
C LEU A 196 -8.01 -13.18 -18.52
N SER A 197 -7.04 -14.04 -18.88
CA SER A 197 -6.79 -14.51 -20.25
C SER A 197 -7.54 -15.81 -20.58
N VAL A 198 -8.25 -16.40 -19.61
CA VAL A 198 -8.90 -17.70 -19.79
C VAL A 198 -10.15 -17.58 -20.68
N GLU A 199 -9.98 -17.91 -21.94
CA GLU A 199 -11.08 -18.29 -22.86
C GLU A 199 -11.39 -19.80 -22.80
N ASP A 200 -10.55 -20.63 -22.17
CA ASP A 200 -10.72 -22.10 -22.15
C ASP A 200 -10.41 -22.78 -20.80
N GLY A 201 -11.42 -23.07 -20.02
CA GLY A 201 -11.65 -24.35 -19.33
C GLY A 201 -10.88 -24.69 -18.04
N GLN A 202 -9.73 -24.13 -17.70
CA GLN A 202 -9.03 -24.37 -16.42
C GLN A 202 -8.44 -23.11 -15.82
N ALA A 203 -9.29 -22.33 -15.16
CA ALA A 203 -8.80 -21.18 -14.40
C ALA A 203 -8.00 -21.65 -13.15
N PRO A 204 -6.83 -21.05 -12.85
CA PRO A 204 -6.14 -21.23 -11.58
C PRO A 204 -7.06 -20.88 -10.41
N VAL A 205 -6.83 -21.40 -9.22
CA VAL A 205 -7.70 -21.22 -8.05
C VAL A 205 -7.32 -19.92 -7.30
N PRO A 206 -8.25 -18.96 -7.05
CA PRO A 206 -7.99 -17.79 -6.23
C PRO A 206 -7.61 -18.15 -4.79
N VAL A 207 -6.71 -17.37 -4.17
CA VAL A 207 -6.24 -17.57 -2.79
C VAL A 207 -7.41 -17.58 -1.79
N ALA A 208 -8.42 -16.74 -1.99
CA ALA A 208 -9.59 -16.66 -1.11
C ALA A 208 -10.42 -17.97 -1.03
N ARG A 209 -10.19 -18.93 -1.95
CA ARG A 209 -10.78 -20.27 -1.87
C ARG A 209 -9.88 -21.28 -1.18
N MET A 210 -8.60 -20.97 -0.95
CA MET A 210 -7.65 -21.88 -0.28
C MET A 210 -7.67 -21.75 1.25
N GLU A 211 -8.25 -20.69 1.82
CA GLU A 211 -8.37 -20.54 3.29
C GLU A 211 -9.27 -21.58 3.96
N SER A 212 -9.98 -22.41 3.18
CA SER A 212 -10.77 -23.52 3.72
C SER A 212 -10.10 -24.90 3.66
N ALA A 213 -8.86 -24.98 3.13
CA ALA A 213 -8.06 -26.19 3.24
C ALA A 213 -7.15 -26.07 4.47
N PRO A 214 -7.12 -27.06 5.38
CA PRO A 214 -6.21 -27.01 6.53
C PRO A 214 -4.78 -26.97 6.01
N LEU A 215 -4.03 -25.96 6.41
CA LEU A 215 -2.59 -25.86 6.20
C LEU A 215 -1.93 -27.16 6.63
N ALA A 216 -1.04 -27.70 5.79
CA ALA A 216 -0.27 -28.89 6.12
C ALA A 216 0.51 -28.64 7.43
N PRO A 217 0.59 -29.62 8.36
CA PRO A 217 1.10 -29.41 9.72
C PRO A 217 2.56 -28.94 9.82
N ALA A 218 3.31 -28.92 8.72
CA ALA A 218 4.71 -28.51 8.71
C ALA A 218 4.94 -26.98 8.69
N GLN A 219 3.99 -26.17 8.22
CA GLN A 219 4.14 -24.70 8.19
C GLN A 219 3.73 -24.07 9.52
N THR A 220 2.77 -24.63 10.21
CA THR A 220 2.31 -24.16 11.53
C THR A 220 3.41 -24.27 12.60
N ASP A 221 4.31 -25.25 12.48
CA ASP A 221 5.39 -25.47 13.44
C ASP A 221 6.52 -24.41 13.29
N VAL A 222 6.86 -24.05 12.07
CA VAL A 222 7.89 -23.02 11.76
C VAL A 222 7.40 -21.63 12.18
N ASP A 223 6.15 -21.28 11.89
CA ASP A 223 5.58 -19.99 12.28
C ASP A 223 5.49 -19.85 13.81
N GLN A 224 5.10 -20.90 14.52
CA GLN A 224 5.10 -20.92 15.99
C GLN A 224 6.52 -20.80 16.58
N GLN A 225 7.51 -21.44 15.95
CA GLN A 225 8.91 -21.33 16.37
C GLN A 225 9.46 -19.92 16.15
N LEU A 226 9.10 -19.25 15.06
CA LEU A 226 9.46 -17.84 14.79
C LEU A 226 8.82 -16.87 15.77
N GLU A 227 7.52 -17.02 16.05
CA GLU A 227 6.84 -16.20 17.06
C GLU A 227 7.49 -16.36 18.43
N ARG A 228 7.79 -17.60 18.83
CA ARG A 228 8.44 -17.89 20.10
C ARG A 228 9.84 -17.31 20.21
N LEU A 229 10.60 -17.31 19.10
CA LEU A 229 11.92 -16.68 19.02
C LEU A 229 11.83 -15.17 19.26
N CYS A 230 10.91 -14.48 18.61
CA CYS A 230 10.68 -13.04 18.81
C CYS A 230 10.27 -12.70 20.24
N GLU A 231 9.39 -13.49 20.85
CA GLU A 231 8.99 -13.31 22.27
C GLU A 231 10.19 -13.42 23.22
N LEU A 232 11.05 -14.41 23.04
CA LEU A 232 12.22 -14.64 23.89
C LEU A 232 13.27 -13.54 23.75
N GLU A 233 13.50 -13.04 22.53
CA GLU A 233 14.39 -11.91 22.29
C GLU A 233 13.89 -10.64 22.98
N GLN A 234 12.58 -10.38 22.92
CA GLN A 234 11.96 -9.23 23.59
C GLN A 234 12.07 -9.35 25.12
N LEU A 235 11.74 -10.51 25.69
CA LEU A 235 11.85 -10.76 27.12
C LEU A 235 13.27 -10.59 27.65
N LEU A 236 14.27 -11.07 26.88
CA LEU A 236 15.66 -10.93 27.22
C LEU A 236 16.10 -9.46 27.18
N ALA A 237 15.73 -8.72 26.14
CA ALA A 237 16.05 -7.31 25.98
C ALA A 237 15.42 -6.46 27.09
N GLU A 238 14.15 -6.70 27.43
CA GLU A 238 13.46 -6.01 28.51
C GLU A 238 14.10 -6.27 29.88
N ASP A 239 14.51 -7.51 30.16
CA ASP A 239 15.13 -7.84 31.45
C ASP A 239 16.56 -7.28 31.55
N LEU A 240 17.33 -7.26 30.45
CA LEU A 240 18.67 -6.65 30.39
C LEU A 240 18.61 -5.12 30.58
N ALA A 241 17.53 -4.47 30.15
CA ALA A 241 17.33 -3.03 30.34
C ALA A 241 17.04 -2.66 31.81
N ARG A 242 16.70 -3.61 32.66
CA ARG A 242 16.46 -3.39 34.10
C ARG A 242 17.76 -3.16 34.86
N LYS A 243 17.67 -2.47 36.01
CA LYS A 243 18.82 -2.31 36.94
C LYS A 243 19.32 -3.70 37.37
N PRO A 244 20.65 -3.94 37.53
CA PRO A 244 21.24 -5.27 37.78
C PRO A 244 20.62 -6.07 38.92
N ARG A 245 20.14 -5.36 40.00
CA ARG A 245 19.47 -5.97 41.18
C ARG A 245 18.05 -6.49 40.87
N HIS A 246 17.45 -6.10 39.73
CA HIS A 246 16.11 -6.50 39.34
C HIS A 246 16.10 -7.45 38.14
N GLN A 247 17.27 -7.82 37.65
CA GLN A 247 17.42 -8.77 36.56
C GLN A 247 17.24 -10.21 37.03
N LYS A 248 16.52 -10.99 36.24
CA LYS A 248 16.21 -12.40 36.51
C LYS A 248 17.25 -13.32 35.85
N ARG A 249 18.46 -13.39 36.40
CA ARG A 249 19.59 -14.14 35.82
C ARG A 249 19.28 -15.60 35.50
N ALA A 250 18.51 -16.30 36.31
CA ALA A 250 18.12 -17.67 36.04
C ALA A 250 17.19 -17.78 34.82
N SER A 251 16.26 -16.82 34.68
CA SER A 251 15.38 -16.75 33.49
C SER A 251 16.15 -16.37 32.23
N GLN A 252 17.09 -15.43 32.30
CA GLN A 252 17.95 -15.07 31.17
C GLN A 252 18.72 -16.27 30.63
N GLN A 253 19.24 -17.11 31.52
CA GLN A 253 19.99 -18.30 31.13
C GLN A 253 19.08 -19.34 30.43
N ALA A 254 17.85 -19.52 30.93
CA ALA A 254 16.86 -20.39 30.30
C ALA A 254 16.45 -19.88 28.92
N TRP A 255 16.20 -18.57 28.79
CA TRP A 255 15.84 -17.94 27.50
C TRP A 255 16.97 -18.03 26.47
N LEU A 256 18.23 -17.85 26.86
CA LEU A 256 19.39 -18.00 25.97
C LEU A 256 19.54 -19.43 25.45
N VAL A 257 19.27 -20.43 26.29
CA VAL A 257 19.31 -21.84 25.87
C VAL A 257 18.18 -22.14 24.86
N GLU A 258 16.96 -21.67 25.13
CA GLU A 258 15.82 -21.84 24.26
C GLU A 258 16.00 -21.11 22.91
N LEU A 259 16.54 -19.88 22.94
CA LEU A 259 16.92 -19.12 21.72
C LEU A 259 17.95 -19.89 20.86
N ALA A 260 18.97 -20.47 21.48
CA ALA A 260 19.98 -21.26 20.75
C ALA A 260 19.37 -22.51 20.09
N GLN A 261 18.43 -23.18 20.77
CA GLN A 261 17.73 -24.33 20.20
C GLN A 261 16.81 -23.96 19.03
N LEU A 262 16.05 -22.86 19.16
CA LEU A 262 15.18 -22.36 18.10
C LEU A 262 16.00 -21.88 16.88
N ASN A 263 17.07 -21.17 17.07
CA ASN A 263 17.96 -20.76 15.97
C ASN A 263 18.56 -21.96 15.23
N GLN A 264 18.95 -23.02 15.96
CA GLN A 264 19.45 -24.24 15.35
C GLN A 264 18.36 -24.97 14.57
N SER A 265 17.12 -25.04 15.08
CA SER A 265 15.99 -25.70 14.39
C SER A 265 15.55 -24.94 13.14
N LEU A 266 15.63 -23.61 13.15
CA LEU A 266 15.28 -22.71 12.04
C LEU A 266 16.42 -22.49 11.03
N GLY A 267 17.63 -23.05 11.30
CA GLY A 267 18.80 -22.87 10.42
C GLY A 267 19.37 -21.45 10.40
N ILE A 268 19.04 -20.64 11.40
CA ILE A 268 19.53 -19.26 11.55
C ILE A 268 20.92 -19.33 12.21
N THR A 269 21.97 -19.21 11.43
CA THR A 269 23.34 -19.06 11.94
C THR A 269 23.57 -17.63 12.38
N SER A 270 23.89 -17.42 13.66
CA SER A 270 24.31 -16.14 14.25
C SER A 270 25.69 -15.71 13.76
#